data_f29e13c90b4bc1af73078422e43ff75a
#
_entry.id   f29e13c90b4bc1af73078422e43ff75a
#
_cell.length_a   1.000
_cell.length_b   1.000
_cell.length_c   1.000
_cell.angle_alpha   90.00
_cell.angle_beta   90.00
_cell.angle_gamma   90.00
#
_symmetry.space_group_name_H-M   'P 1'
#
loop_
_entity.id
_entity.type
_entity.pdbx_description
1 polymer ?
#
loop_
_entity_poly.entity_id
_entity_poly.type
_entity_poly.pdbx_seq_one_letter_code
_entity_poly.pdbx_strand_id
1 'polypeptide(L)'
;MIRLYPEQLRAQLNEGLRAAYLLLGNDPLLLQESLDAVRHAAAAQGFDEHHTVQVDNATDWNALFSLCQAMSLFASRQTIQILLPENGPNAAINEQLATLVSLLHSDLLLIVRGSKLTKAQENVAWFTQLATHAVLVTCQTPEQAHLPKWVAARAKQHNLQLDDAANQLLCYCYEGNLLALAQALDRLSLLWPDGKLTLPRVEQAVNDAAHFTPFHWVDALLSAKSKRALHILQQLRLEGSEPVILLRTLQRELLLLITLKRQSAHTPLRSLFDKHRVWQNRRAMTTEAINRLSHEQLRQVVQLLMRAELTLKQDYGQSVWAELESLSLLLCHKALADVFIDG
;
A
#
# COMPACT_ATOMS: atom_id res chain seq x y z
N MET A 1 18.60 -18.36 7.42
CA MET A 1 17.35 -17.59 7.53
C MET A 1 16.39 -18.03 6.44
N ILE A 2 15.20 -18.48 6.81
CA ILE A 2 14.11 -18.78 5.88
C ILE A 2 13.49 -17.46 5.45
N ARG A 3 13.36 -17.21 4.14
CA ARG A 3 12.72 -15.99 3.61
C ARG A 3 11.37 -16.35 3.01
N LEU A 4 10.31 -15.69 3.48
CA LEU A 4 8.94 -15.98 3.11
C LEU A 4 8.18 -14.70 2.71
N TYR A 5 7.10 -14.89 1.96
CA TYR A 5 6.03 -13.92 1.84
C TYR A 5 4.93 -14.21 2.88
N PRO A 6 4.08 -13.23 3.25
CA PRO A 6 3.03 -13.41 4.27
C PRO A 6 2.12 -14.62 4.03
N GLU A 7 1.83 -14.94 2.76
CA GLU A 7 0.96 -16.08 2.39
C GLU A 7 1.57 -17.45 2.77
N GLN A 8 2.90 -17.51 2.87
CA GLN A 8 3.64 -18.74 3.20
C GLN A 8 3.85 -18.92 4.71
N LEU A 9 3.64 -17.83 5.49
CA LEU A 9 3.92 -17.81 6.92
C LEU A 9 3.10 -18.85 7.70
N ARG A 10 1.81 -19.00 7.38
CA ARG A 10 0.95 -19.98 8.06
C ARG A 10 1.44 -21.41 7.89
N ALA A 11 1.92 -21.78 6.71
CA ALA A 11 2.48 -23.12 6.46
C ALA A 11 3.72 -23.34 7.32
N GLN A 12 4.61 -22.34 7.40
CA GLN A 12 5.82 -22.43 8.24
C GLN A 12 5.47 -22.51 9.74
N LEU A 13 4.49 -21.74 10.22
CA LEU A 13 4.06 -21.78 11.62
C LEU A 13 3.48 -23.15 12.02
N ASN A 14 2.83 -23.85 11.09
CA ASN A 14 2.35 -25.23 11.32
C ASN A 14 3.47 -26.25 11.43
N GLU A 15 4.66 -25.98 10.88
CA GLU A 15 5.85 -26.81 11.06
C GLU A 15 6.50 -26.61 12.44
N GLY A 16 6.14 -25.54 13.14
CA GLY A 16 6.63 -25.16 14.46
C GLY A 16 7.22 -23.75 14.50
N LEU A 17 7.27 -23.19 15.71
CA LEU A 17 7.86 -21.88 15.93
C LEU A 17 9.38 -21.92 15.78
N ARG A 18 9.92 -20.82 15.25
CA ARG A 18 11.37 -20.54 15.26
C ARG A 18 11.70 -19.56 16.38
N ALA A 19 12.97 -19.45 16.72
CA ALA A 19 13.42 -18.56 17.81
C ALA A 19 13.18 -17.08 17.51
N ALA A 20 13.13 -16.68 16.23
CA ALA A 20 12.90 -15.29 15.85
C ALA A 20 12.11 -15.15 14.53
N TYR A 21 11.31 -14.09 14.45
CA TYR A 21 10.59 -13.65 13.26
C TYR A 21 10.94 -12.20 12.96
N LEU A 22 11.40 -11.93 11.73
CA LEU A 22 11.66 -10.58 11.23
C LEU A 22 10.55 -10.22 10.25
N LEU A 23 9.65 -9.32 10.66
CA LEU A 23 8.52 -8.82 9.86
C LEU A 23 8.95 -7.48 9.28
N LEU A 24 9.42 -7.48 8.03
CA LEU A 24 10.07 -6.32 7.42
C LEU A 24 9.34 -5.89 6.14
N GLY A 25 8.96 -4.63 6.09
CA GLY A 25 8.29 -4.06 4.93
C GLY A 25 7.61 -2.73 5.22
N ASN A 26 6.81 -2.28 4.26
CA ASN A 26 6.10 -1.00 4.31
C ASN A 26 4.58 -1.15 4.31
N ASP A 27 4.06 -2.37 4.19
CA ASP A 27 2.62 -2.58 4.11
C ASP A 27 2.02 -2.83 5.51
N PRO A 28 1.15 -1.93 6.01
CA PRO A 28 0.60 -2.03 7.36
C PRO A 28 -0.25 -3.28 7.58
N LEU A 29 -1.05 -3.68 6.56
CA LEU A 29 -1.90 -4.86 6.65
C LEU A 29 -1.06 -6.13 6.77
N LEU A 30 -0.08 -6.30 5.87
CA LEU A 30 0.77 -7.49 5.84
C LEU A 30 1.64 -7.62 7.09
N LEU A 31 2.14 -6.48 7.62
CA LEU A 31 2.88 -6.45 8.88
C LEU A 31 1.99 -6.86 10.04
N GLN A 32 0.76 -6.35 10.12
CA GLN A 32 -0.15 -6.66 11.21
C GLN A 32 -0.64 -8.11 11.16
N GLU A 33 -1.08 -8.59 10.00
CA GLU A 33 -1.54 -9.97 9.84
C GLU A 33 -0.42 -10.99 10.12
N SER A 34 0.81 -10.69 9.70
CA SER A 34 1.97 -11.54 10.00
C SER A 34 2.27 -11.56 11.51
N LEU A 35 2.20 -10.41 12.17
CA LEU A 35 2.36 -10.31 13.61
C LEU A 35 1.30 -11.13 14.36
N ASP A 36 0.04 -10.97 13.98
CA ASP A 36 -1.09 -11.67 14.61
C ASP A 36 -0.97 -13.19 14.41
N ALA A 37 -0.55 -13.63 13.23
CA ALA A 37 -0.32 -15.05 12.95
C ALA A 37 0.80 -15.62 13.83
N VAL A 38 1.93 -14.92 13.99
CA VAL A 38 3.04 -15.35 14.85
C VAL A 38 2.60 -15.36 16.32
N ARG A 39 1.93 -14.32 16.79
CA ARG A 39 1.41 -14.25 18.18
C ARG A 39 0.42 -15.34 18.49
N HIS A 40 -0.51 -15.63 17.57
CA HIS A 40 -1.47 -16.72 17.75
C HIS A 40 -0.77 -18.08 17.85
N ALA A 41 0.20 -18.34 16.98
CA ALA A 41 0.98 -19.58 17.04
C ALA A 41 1.84 -19.66 18.32
N ALA A 42 2.37 -18.52 18.80
CA ALA A 42 3.14 -18.43 20.03
C ALA A 42 2.26 -18.73 21.27
N ALA A 43 1.09 -18.10 21.35
CA ALA A 43 0.12 -18.34 22.44
C ALA A 43 -0.29 -19.82 22.53
N ALA A 44 -0.51 -20.49 21.38
CA ALA A 44 -0.82 -21.91 21.33
C ALA A 44 0.32 -22.81 21.88
N GLN A 45 1.55 -22.26 22.01
CA GLN A 45 2.71 -22.96 22.57
C GLN A 45 3.12 -22.42 23.97
N GLY A 46 2.25 -21.65 24.62
CA GLY A 46 2.44 -21.16 25.99
C GLY A 46 3.32 -19.92 26.12
N PHE A 47 3.48 -19.13 25.05
CA PHE A 47 4.08 -17.80 25.11
C PHE A 47 3.02 -16.79 25.47
N ASP A 48 2.68 -16.68 26.77
CA ASP A 48 1.55 -15.90 27.26
C ASP A 48 1.93 -14.47 27.64
N GLU A 49 3.21 -14.20 27.84
CA GLU A 49 3.74 -12.88 28.16
C GLU A 49 4.25 -12.16 26.92
N HIS A 50 3.82 -10.88 26.73
CA HIS A 50 4.17 -10.11 25.54
C HIS A 50 4.70 -8.73 25.91
N HIS A 51 5.95 -8.46 25.52
CA HIS A 51 6.57 -7.16 25.71
C HIS A 51 6.86 -6.52 24.35
N THR A 52 6.51 -5.24 24.21
CA THR A 52 6.79 -4.47 22.99
C THR A 52 7.70 -3.30 23.34
N VAL A 53 8.83 -3.21 22.67
CA VAL A 53 9.84 -2.17 22.87
C VAL A 53 10.12 -1.49 21.54
N GLN A 54 9.91 -0.18 21.51
CA GLN A 54 10.37 0.66 20.40
C GLN A 54 11.82 1.06 20.68
N VAL A 55 12.74 0.67 19.81
CA VAL A 55 14.15 0.96 20.02
C VAL A 55 14.55 2.27 19.35
N ASP A 56 15.26 3.09 20.13
CA ASP A 56 15.84 4.35 19.72
C ASP A 56 17.15 4.61 20.50
N ASN A 57 17.66 5.84 20.40
CA ASN A 57 18.90 6.22 21.12
C ASN A 57 18.72 6.36 22.65
N ALA A 58 17.49 6.44 23.15
CA ALA A 58 17.17 6.58 24.56
C ALA A 58 16.72 5.26 25.21
N THR A 59 16.72 4.16 24.46
CA THR A 59 16.29 2.84 24.94
C THR A 59 17.13 2.35 26.10
N ASP A 60 16.48 1.95 27.20
CA ASP A 60 17.14 1.28 28.33
C ASP A 60 17.39 -0.19 27.99
N TRP A 61 18.57 -0.44 27.41
CA TRP A 61 18.98 -1.79 27.02
C TRP A 61 19.22 -2.71 28.21
N ASN A 62 19.64 -2.18 29.36
CA ASN A 62 19.86 -3.00 30.56
C ASN A 62 18.53 -3.56 31.10
N ALA A 63 17.48 -2.74 31.11
CA ALA A 63 16.15 -3.19 31.46
C ALA A 63 15.66 -4.28 30.48
N LEU A 64 15.87 -4.09 29.16
CA LEU A 64 15.49 -5.06 28.13
C LEU A 64 16.28 -6.38 28.27
N PHE A 65 17.58 -6.33 28.53
CA PHE A 65 18.39 -7.55 28.75
C PHE A 65 17.96 -8.27 30.03
N SER A 66 17.69 -7.53 31.09
CA SER A 66 17.17 -8.10 32.34
C SER A 66 15.83 -8.80 32.11
N LEU A 67 14.96 -8.23 31.28
CA LEU A 67 13.69 -8.84 30.88
C LEU A 67 13.93 -10.15 30.11
N CYS A 68 14.89 -10.21 29.19
CA CYS A 68 15.23 -11.42 28.44
C CYS A 68 15.78 -12.54 29.35
N GLN A 69 16.43 -12.19 30.44
CA GLN A 69 17.05 -13.14 31.37
C GLN A 69 16.13 -13.48 32.55
N ALA A 70 15.06 -12.69 32.77
CA ALA A 70 14.13 -12.92 33.85
C ALA A 70 13.35 -14.23 33.60
N MET A 71 13.50 -15.19 34.50
CA MET A 71 12.56 -16.32 34.55
C MET A 71 11.27 -15.80 35.18
N SER A 72 10.19 -15.74 34.41
CA SER A 72 8.89 -15.40 34.96
C SER A 72 8.46 -16.42 36.00
N LEU A 73 7.98 -15.93 37.14
CA LEU A 73 7.44 -16.79 38.21
C LEU A 73 6.07 -17.39 37.86
N PHE A 74 5.38 -16.81 36.83
CA PHE A 74 4.00 -17.15 36.49
C PHE A 74 3.79 -17.57 35.05
N ALA A 75 4.64 -17.11 34.12
CA ALA A 75 4.62 -17.52 32.72
C ALA A 75 5.90 -18.24 32.36
N SER A 76 5.80 -19.39 31.73
CA SER A 76 6.95 -20.19 31.35
C SER A 76 7.66 -19.67 30.12
N ARG A 77 6.97 -18.88 29.26
CA ARG A 77 7.46 -18.41 27.95
C ARG A 77 7.01 -17.00 27.64
N GLN A 78 7.92 -16.22 27.05
CA GLN A 78 7.66 -14.81 26.74
C GLN A 78 8.02 -14.47 25.29
N THR A 79 7.30 -13.47 24.77
CA THR A 79 7.55 -12.88 23.44
C THR A 79 8.04 -11.45 23.62
N ILE A 80 9.18 -11.13 23.02
CA ILE A 80 9.68 -9.76 22.95
C ILE A 80 9.56 -9.26 21.51
N GLN A 81 8.79 -8.21 21.33
CA GLN A 81 8.66 -7.51 20.05
C GLN A 81 9.49 -6.24 20.05
N ILE A 82 10.42 -6.16 19.11
CA ILE A 82 11.27 -4.99 18.86
C ILE A 82 10.73 -4.23 17.65
N LEU A 83 10.44 -2.94 17.84
CA LEU A 83 10.12 -2.03 16.74
C LEU A 83 11.37 -1.25 16.37
N LEU A 84 11.89 -1.50 15.16
CA LEU A 84 13.07 -0.80 14.65
C LEU A 84 12.74 0.66 14.27
N PRO A 85 13.71 1.58 14.32
CA PRO A 85 13.55 2.92 13.77
C PRO A 85 13.23 2.88 12.28
N GLU A 86 12.47 3.86 11.77
CA GLU A 86 12.04 3.94 10.37
C GLU A 86 13.21 3.87 9.37
N ASN A 87 14.32 4.54 9.70
CA ASN A 87 15.54 4.57 8.87
C ASN A 87 16.46 3.34 9.11
N GLY A 88 16.00 2.38 9.90
CA GLY A 88 16.79 1.25 10.36
C GLY A 88 17.70 1.56 11.56
N PRO A 89 18.27 0.52 12.18
CA PRO A 89 19.11 0.68 13.35
C PRO A 89 20.48 1.28 12.98
N ASN A 90 20.96 2.23 13.82
CA ASN A 90 22.31 2.78 13.73
C ASN A 90 23.35 1.81 14.34
N ALA A 91 24.63 2.17 14.33
CA ALA A 91 25.73 1.30 14.83
C ALA A 91 25.54 0.89 16.28
N ALA A 92 25.19 1.82 17.17
CA ALA A 92 24.97 1.57 18.59
C ALA A 92 23.79 0.59 18.81
N ILE A 93 22.66 0.82 18.12
CA ILE A 93 21.51 -0.07 18.20
C ILE A 93 21.87 -1.48 17.65
N ASN A 94 22.67 -1.57 16.58
CA ASN A 94 23.12 -2.85 16.03
C ASN A 94 23.94 -3.67 17.01
N GLU A 95 24.83 -3.03 17.80
CA GLU A 95 25.61 -3.71 18.84
C GLU A 95 24.72 -4.26 19.96
N GLN A 96 23.76 -3.45 20.40
CA GLN A 96 22.79 -3.87 21.42
C GLN A 96 21.88 -4.99 20.94
N LEU A 97 21.42 -4.94 19.69
CA LEU A 97 20.65 -6.01 19.09
C LEU A 97 21.47 -7.31 18.97
N ALA A 98 22.78 -7.24 18.70
CA ALA A 98 23.64 -8.43 18.68
C ALA A 98 23.75 -9.05 20.09
N THR A 99 23.83 -8.23 21.13
CA THR A 99 23.78 -8.70 22.52
C THR A 99 22.42 -9.34 22.83
N LEU A 100 21.30 -8.71 22.43
CA LEU A 100 19.95 -9.26 22.61
C LEU A 100 19.81 -10.65 21.96
N VAL A 101 20.29 -10.80 20.72
CA VAL A 101 20.24 -12.07 19.99
C VAL A 101 21.03 -13.16 20.69
N SER A 102 22.16 -12.82 21.35
CA SER A 102 22.94 -13.80 22.10
C SER A 102 22.25 -14.29 23.38
N LEU A 103 21.22 -13.60 23.86
CA LEU A 103 20.41 -13.96 25.03
C LEU A 103 19.20 -14.84 24.67
N LEU A 104 18.97 -15.15 23.39
CA LEU A 104 17.83 -15.97 22.99
C LEU A 104 17.94 -17.39 23.52
N HIS A 105 16.83 -17.91 24.06
CA HIS A 105 16.69 -19.27 24.56
C HIS A 105 15.31 -19.86 24.19
N SER A 106 15.04 -21.10 24.53
CA SER A 106 13.82 -21.83 24.11
C SER A 106 12.51 -21.21 24.59
N ASP A 107 12.54 -20.45 25.67
CA ASP A 107 11.35 -19.85 26.27
C ASP A 107 11.21 -18.36 25.93
N LEU A 108 12.04 -17.85 25.02
CA LEU A 108 12.03 -16.48 24.51
C LEU A 108 11.83 -16.46 23.00
N LEU A 109 10.71 -15.88 22.56
CA LEU A 109 10.42 -15.63 21.15
C LEU A 109 10.72 -14.17 20.81
N LEU A 110 11.60 -13.94 19.85
CA LEU A 110 11.91 -12.60 19.35
C LEU A 110 11.09 -12.29 18.10
N ILE A 111 10.39 -11.15 18.10
CA ILE A 111 9.74 -10.59 16.91
C ILE A 111 10.36 -9.23 16.61
N VAL A 112 10.98 -9.07 15.45
CA VAL A 112 11.54 -7.79 14.99
C VAL A 112 10.66 -7.24 13.90
N ARG A 113 10.12 -6.01 14.07
CA ARG A 113 9.28 -5.32 13.10
C ARG A 113 9.96 -4.02 12.65
N GLY A 114 9.94 -3.76 11.35
CA GLY A 114 10.50 -2.53 10.81
C GLY A 114 10.33 -2.39 9.31
N SER A 115 10.91 -1.33 8.76
CA SER A 115 11.02 -1.14 7.32
C SER A 115 11.93 -2.18 6.69
N LYS A 116 11.87 -2.31 5.36
CA LYS A 116 12.80 -3.18 4.61
C LYS A 116 14.24 -2.74 4.86
N LEU A 117 15.08 -3.67 5.28
CA LEU A 117 16.50 -3.43 5.46
C LEU A 117 17.24 -3.39 4.11
N THR A 118 18.27 -2.55 4.05
CA THR A 118 19.23 -2.54 2.95
C THR A 118 20.18 -3.73 3.04
N LYS A 119 20.85 -4.07 1.94
CA LYS A 119 21.86 -5.13 1.94
C LYS A 119 22.98 -4.90 2.96
N ALA A 120 23.36 -3.63 3.20
CA ALA A 120 24.36 -3.28 4.21
C ALA A 120 23.85 -3.57 5.62
N GLN A 121 22.58 -3.25 5.90
CA GLN A 121 21.95 -3.55 7.20
C GLN A 121 21.67 -5.05 7.42
N GLU A 122 21.54 -5.83 6.36
CA GLU A 122 21.44 -7.30 6.47
C GLU A 122 22.80 -7.99 6.74
N ASN A 123 23.93 -7.28 6.56
CA ASN A 123 25.26 -7.81 6.81
C ASN A 123 25.79 -7.54 8.23
N VAL A 124 25.00 -6.89 9.10
CA VAL A 124 25.40 -6.62 10.48
C VAL A 124 25.32 -7.85 11.38
N ALA A 125 26.03 -7.83 12.50
CA ALA A 125 26.21 -9.00 13.37
C ALA A 125 24.90 -9.64 13.84
N TRP A 126 23.97 -8.85 14.40
CA TRP A 126 22.70 -9.39 14.92
C TRP A 126 21.86 -10.09 13.84
N PHE A 127 21.84 -9.55 12.62
CA PHE A 127 21.07 -10.13 11.53
C PHE A 127 21.68 -11.43 11.03
N THR A 128 23.02 -11.50 10.94
CA THR A 128 23.74 -12.72 10.53
C THR A 128 23.69 -13.81 11.60
N GLN A 129 23.71 -13.46 12.88
CA GLN A 129 23.52 -14.40 13.99
C GLN A 129 22.14 -15.08 13.96
N LEU A 130 21.10 -14.37 13.55
CA LEU A 130 19.76 -14.93 13.38
C LEU A 130 19.61 -15.81 12.14
N ALA A 131 20.59 -15.86 11.24
CA ALA A 131 20.46 -16.50 9.92
C ALA A 131 20.05 -17.99 9.97
N THR A 132 20.42 -18.72 11.01
CA THR A 132 20.10 -20.15 11.16
C THR A 132 18.76 -20.42 11.86
N HIS A 133 18.30 -19.49 12.69
CA HIS A 133 17.19 -19.71 13.63
C HIS A 133 15.96 -18.83 13.38
N ALA A 134 16.03 -17.91 12.41
CA ALA A 134 14.97 -16.96 12.16
C ALA A 134 14.24 -17.17 10.82
N VAL A 135 13.01 -16.67 10.81
CA VAL A 135 12.18 -16.48 9.61
C VAL A 135 12.10 -15.00 9.30
N LEU A 136 12.37 -14.61 8.07
CA LEU A 136 12.15 -13.27 7.56
C LEU A 136 10.90 -13.28 6.68
N VAL A 137 9.91 -12.47 7.05
CA VAL A 137 8.68 -12.27 6.28
C VAL A 137 8.76 -10.91 5.58
N THR A 138 8.66 -10.93 4.25
CA THR A 138 8.72 -9.72 3.43
C THR A 138 7.32 -9.11 3.29
N CYS A 139 7.01 -8.11 4.12
CA CYS A 139 5.69 -7.44 4.20
C CYS A 139 5.65 -6.20 3.32
N GLN A 140 5.84 -6.35 2.01
CA GLN A 140 5.79 -5.25 1.04
C GLN A 140 4.51 -5.29 0.23
N THR A 141 3.93 -4.11 -0.01
CA THR A 141 2.79 -3.99 -0.94
C THR A 141 3.16 -4.61 -2.27
N PRO A 142 2.36 -5.55 -2.81
CA PRO A 142 2.60 -6.13 -4.11
C PRO A 142 2.67 -5.08 -5.21
N GLU A 143 3.64 -5.23 -6.11
CA GLU A 143 3.69 -4.43 -7.32
C GLU A 143 2.46 -4.69 -8.19
N GLN A 144 2.10 -3.73 -9.05
CA GLN A 144 0.95 -3.79 -9.96
C GLN A 144 0.83 -5.12 -10.71
N ALA A 145 1.96 -5.71 -11.15
CA ALA A 145 1.96 -6.99 -11.87
C ALA A 145 1.55 -8.19 -11.01
N HIS A 146 1.73 -8.12 -9.71
CA HIS A 146 1.46 -9.20 -8.75
C HIS A 146 0.15 -9.01 -7.98
N LEU A 147 -0.40 -7.79 -8.00
CA LEU A 147 -1.63 -7.45 -7.29
C LEU A 147 -2.83 -8.33 -7.67
N PRO A 148 -3.10 -8.63 -8.97
CA PRO A 148 -4.23 -9.49 -9.33
C PRO A 148 -4.15 -10.90 -8.74
N LYS A 149 -2.94 -11.45 -8.65
CA LYS A 149 -2.70 -12.76 -8.03
C LYS A 149 -2.96 -12.70 -6.52
N TRP A 150 -2.54 -11.64 -5.87
CA TRP A 150 -2.80 -11.42 -4.45
C TRP A 150 -4.31 -11.30 -4.17
N VAL A 151 -5.03 -10.49 -4.97
CA VAL A 151 -6.49 -10.32 -4.87
C VAL A 151 -7.22 -11.66 -5.05
N ALA A 152 -6.87 -12.43 -6.07
CA ALA A 152 -7.49 -13.74 -6.31
C ALA A 152 -7.23 -14.72 -5.15
N ALA A 153 -6.01 -14.74 -4.60
CA ALA A 153 -5.68 -15.57 -3.44
C ALA A 153 -6.46 -15.15 -2.20
N ARG A 154 -6.59 -13.83 -1.96
CA ARG A 154 -7.35 -13.29 -0.84
C ARG A 154 -8.85 -13.56 -0.98
N ALA A 155 -9.42 -13.33 -2.15
CA ALA A 155 -10.81 -13.63 -2.46
C ALA A 155 -11.15 -15.10 -2.19
N LYS A 156 -10.26 -16.02 -2.57
CA LYS A 156 -10.43 -17.46 -2.30
C LYS A 156 -10.50 -17.78 -0.81
N GLN A 157 -9.79 -17.05 0.05
CA GLN A 157 -9.86 -17.22 1.51
C GLN A 157 -11.24 -16.85 2.07
N HIS A 158 -11.96 -15.95 1.40
CA HIS A 158 -13.32 -15.53 1.71
C HIS A 158 -14.39 -16.31 0.92
N ASN A 159 -14.01 -17.44 0.26
CA ASN A 159 -14.88 -18.24 -0.62
C ASN A 159 -15.47 -17.43 -1.79
N LEU A 160 -14.78 -16.39 -2.25
CA LEU A 160 -15.18 -15.55 -3.35
C LEU A 160 -14.55 -16.03 -4.67
N GLN A 161 -15.33 -16.07 -5.72
CA GLN A 161 -14.93 -16.35 -7.09
C GLN A 161 -15.04 -15.06 -7.91
N LEU A 162 -13.91 -14.50 -8.29
CA LEU A 162 -13.81 -13.28 -9.10
C LEU A 162 -13.68 -13.64 -10.58
N ASP A 163 -14.42 -12.95 -11.44
CA ASP A 163 -14.05 -12.91 -12.86
C ASP A 163 -12.84 -11.96 -13.06
N ASP A 164 -12.16 -12.10 -14.19
CA ASP A 164 -10.94 -11.32 -14.48
C ASP A 164 -11.20 -9.81 -14.49
N ALA A 165 -12.35 -9.39 -15.00
CA ALA A 165 -12.71 -7.97 -15.09
C ALA A 165 -13.01 -7.39 -13.69
N ALA A 166 -13.69 -8.13 -12.82
CA ALA A 166 -13.92 -7.76 -11.43
C ALA A 166 -12.59 -7.66 -10.65
N ASN A 167 -11.68 -8.61 -10.85
CA ASN A 167 -10.35 -8.59 -10.25
C ASN A 167 -9.57 -7.34 -10.68
N GLN A 168 -9.54 -7.03 -11.98
CA GLN A 168 -8.88 -5.84 -12.51
C GLN A 168 -9.46 -4.54 -11.95
N LEU A 169 -10.79 -4.46 -11.81
CA LEU A 169 -11.45 -3.29 -11.24
C LEU A 169 -11.02 -3.08 -9.77
N LEU A 170 -11.04 -4.13 -8.96
CA LEU A 170 -10.58 -4.07 -7.57
C LEU A 170 -9.11 -3.65 -7.48
N CYS A 171 -8.24 -4.27 -8.28
CA CYS A 171 -6.83 -3.88 -8.34
C CYS A 171 -6.66 -2.40 -8.68
N TYR A 172 -7.42 -1.92 -9.65
CA TYR A 172 -7.37 -0.52 -10.06
C TYR A 172 -7.84 0.44 -8.97
N CYS A 173 -8.99 0.15 -8.35
CA CYS A 173 -9.57 1.03 -7.33
C CYS A 173 -8.74 1.11 -6.05
N TYR A 174 -8.01 0.05 -5.72
CA TYR A 174 -7.31 -0.08 -4.44
C TYR A 174 -5.79 -0.26 -4.58
N GLU A 175 -5.19 0.04 -5.74
CA GLU A 175 -3.74 -0.04 -5.97
C GLU A 175 -2.98 0.77 -4.92
N GLY A 176 -2.03 0.12 -4.21
CA GLY A 176 -1.24 0.76 -3.17
C GLY A 176 -1.92 0.84 -1.79
N ASN A 177 -3.16 0.36 -1.65
CA ASN A 177 -3.88 0.32 -0.38
C ASN A 177 -4.49 -1.06 -0.12
N LEU A 178 -3.66 -2.02 0.32
CA LEU A 178 -4.11 -3.39 0.59
C LEU A 178 -5.13 -3.47 1.73
N LEU A 179 -5.06 -2.58 2.71
CA LEU A 179 -6.01 -2.57 3.82
C LEU A 179 -7.43 -2.28 3.30
N ALA A 180 -7.59 -1.23 2.51
CA ALA A 180 -8.88 -0.90 1.91
C ALA A 180 -9.37 -2.01 0.95
N LEU A 181 -8.45 -2.63 0.21
CA LEU A 181 -8.77 -3.76 -0.66
C LEU A 181 -9.25 -4.98 0.13
N ALA A 182 -8.60 -5.33 1.23
CA ALA A 182 -9.02 -6.42 2.10
C ALA A 182 -10.41 -6.14 2.68
N GLN A 183 -10.65 -4.93 3.21
CA GLN A 183 -11.96 -4.52 3.72
C GLN A 183 -13.05 -4.54 2.62
N ALA A 184 -12.71 -4.18 1.39
CA ALA A 184 -13.63 -4.29 0.27
C ALA A 184 -14.01 -5.75 -0.01
N LEU A 185 -13.06 -6.68 0.00
CA LEU A 185 -13.33 -8.11 -0.16
C LEU A 185 -14.17 -8.68 0.98
N ASP A 186 -13.90 -8.28 2.23
CA ASP A 186 -14.72 -8.64 3.40
C ASP A 186 -16.17 -8.20 3.20
N ARG A 187 -16.38 -6.94 2.81
CA ARG A 187 -17.71 -6.41 2.53
C ARG A 187 -18.39 -7.12 1.37
N LEU A 188 -17.67 -7.40 0.28
CA LEU A 188 -18.20 -8.14 -0.87
C LEU A 188 -18.66 -9.55 -0.49
N SER A 189 -17.95 -10.23 0.43
CA SER A 189 -18.34 -11.55 0.92
C SER A 189 -19.66 -11.52 1.70
N LEU A 190 -19.94 -10.43 2.40
CA LEU A 190 -21.20 -10.23 3.14
C LEU A 190 -22.35 -9.86 2.19
N LEU A 191 -22.10 -9.05 1.17
CA LEU A 191 -23.11 -8.61 0.21
C LEU A 191 -23.55 -9.74 -0.74
N TRP A 192 -22.62 -10.62 -1.11
CA TRP A 192 -22.89 -11.77 -2.01
C TRP A 192 -22.47 -13.10 -1.37
N PRO A 193 -23.32 -13.67 -0.53
CA PRO A 193 -23.05 -14.96 0.14
C PRO A 193 -22.90 -16.14 -0.82
N ASP A 194 -23.36 -16.00 -2.09
CA ASP A 194 -23.14 -16.98 -3.16
C ASP A 194 -21.69 -17.04 -3.65
N GLY A 195 -20.86 -16.09 -3.18
CA GLY A 195 -19.44 -16.00 -3.48
C GLY A 195 -19.09 -15.61 -4.93
N LYS A 196 -20.06 -15.33 -5.79
CA LYS A 196 -19.81 -14.99 -7.21
C LYS A 196 -19.66 -13.50 -7.40
N LEU A 197 -18.45 -13.03 -7.68
CA LEU A 197 -18.16 -11.62 -7.93
C LEU A 197 -17.90 -11.38 -9.41
N THR A 198 -18.94 -10.92 -10.10
CA THR A 198 -18.87 -10.43 -11.48
C THR A 198 -18.58 -8.95 -11.52
N LEU A 199 -18.06 -8.45 -12.66
CA LEU A 199 -17.80 -7.02 -12.85
C LEU A 199 -19.00 -6.13 -12.44
N PRO A 200 -20.27 -6.37 -12.86
CA PRO A 200 -21.39 -5.54 -12.46
C PRO A 200 -21.62 -5.49 -10.93
N ARG A 201 -21.42 -6.62 -10.23
CA ARG A 201 -21.57 -6.67 -8.78
C ARG A 201 -20.49 -5.87 -8.07
N VAL A 202 -19.25 -5.95 -8.54
CA VAL A 202 -18.15 -5.16 -7.99
C VAL A 202 -18.34 -3.68 -8.30
N GLU A 203 -18.75 -3.32 -9.53
CA GLU A 203 -19.09 -1.94 -9.89
C GLU A 203 -20.18 -1.37 -8.98
N GLN A 204 -21.25 -2.13 -8.75
CA GLN A 204 -22.33 -1.75 -7.84
C GLN A 204 -21.77 -1.49 -6.43
N ALA A 205 -21.03 -2.43 -5.85
CA ALA A 205 -20.49 -2.29 -4.51
C ALA A 205 -19.49 -1.14 -4.35
N VAL A 206 -18.67 -0.90 -5.37
CA VAL A 206 -17.72 0.23 -5.39
C VAL A 206 -18.48 1.56 -5.51
N ASN A 207 -19.59 1.59 -6.26
CA ASN A 207 -20.44 2.79 -6.39
C ASN A 207 -21.35 3.01 -5.16
N ASP A 208 -21.93 1.93 -4.59
CA ASP A 208 -22.84 1.98 -3.43
C ASP A 208 -22.11 2.19 -2.10
N ALA A 209 -20.81 1.91 -2.09
CA ALA A 209 -19.97 2.31 -0.98
C ALA A 209 -19.84 3.82 -0.97
N ALA A 210 -20.81 4.61 -0.84
CA ALA A 210 -20.90 6.08 -0.70
C ALA A 210 -19.57 6.90 -0.64
N HIS A 211 -18.44 6.27 -0.94
CA HIS A 211 -17.10 6.82 -0.91
C HIS A 211 -16.51 6.77 -2.30
N PHE A 212 -16.52 7.89 -2.96
CA PHE A 212 -15.71 8.06 -4.17
C PHE A 212 -14.23 7.95 -3.81
N THR A 213 -13.45 7.39 -4.72
CA THR A 213 -11.99 7.38 -4.60
C THR A 213 -11.38 8.42 -5.55
N PRO A 214 -10.14 8.86 -5.31
CA PRO A 214 -9.40 9.68 -6.27
C PRO A 214 -9.34 9.07 -7.67
N PHE A 215 -9.37 7.74 -7.78
CA PHE A 215 -9.39 7.03 -9.06
C PHE A 215 -10.70 7.25 -9.83
N HIS A 216 -11.85 7.24 -9.15
CA HIS A 216 -13.15 7.55 -9.77
C HIS A 216 -13.17 8.97 -10.35
N TRP A 217 -12.54 9.91 -9.64
CA TRP A 217 -12.38 11.29 -10.13
C TRP A 217 -11.53 11.31 -11.41
N VAL A 218 -10.35 10.68 -11.40
CA VAL A 218 -9.48 10.61 -12.57
C VAL A 218 -10.15 9.91 -13.74
N ASP A 219 -10.91 8.84 -13.54
CA ASP A 219 -11.65 8.15 -14.59
C ASP A 219 -12.73 9.06 -15.21
N ALA A 220 -13.40 9.88 -14.40
CA ALA A 220 -14.34 10.87 -14.89
C ALA A 220 -13.64 11.95 -15.73
N LEU A 221 -12.42 12.37 -15.37
CA LEU A 221 -11.59 13.31 -16.13
C LEU A 221 -11.19 12.72 -17.48
N LEU A 222 -10.66 11.50 -17.49
CA LEU A 222 -10.24 10.81 -18.71
C LEU A 222 -11.40 10.57 -19.66
N SER A 223 -12.59 10.28 -19.12
CA SER A 223 -13.84 10.09 -19.87
C SER A 223 -14.55 11.40 -20.24
N ALA A 224 -13.95 12.58 -19.98
CA ALA A 224 -14.53 13.90 -20.24
C ALA A 224 -15.92 14.15 -19.60
N LYS A 225 -16.20 13.50 -18.46
CA LYS A 225 -17.47 13.61 -17.75
C LYS A 225 -17.40 14.72 -16.68
N SER A 226 -17.35 15.99 -17.10
CA SER A 226 -17.11 17.15 -16.22
C SER A 226 -18.06 17.23 -15.03
N LYS A 227 -19.38 17.09 -15.26
CA LYS A 227 -20.38 17.11 -14.16
C LYS A 227 -20.10 16.01 -13.12
N ARG A 228 -19.77 14.78 -13.58
CA ARG A 228 -19.43 13.67 -12.70
C ARG A 228 -18.11 13.91 -11.97
N ALA A 229 -17.10 14.44 -12.64
CA ALA A 229 -15.80 14.75 -12.05
C ALA A 229 -15.93 15.77 -10.92
N LEU A 230 -16.67 16.86 -11.14
CA LEU A 230 -16.92 17.86 -10.12
C LEU A 230 -17.76 17.34 -8.95
N HIS A 231 -18.77 16.51 -9.22
CA HIS A 231 -19.56 15.86 -8.18
C HIS A 231 -18.68 14.95 -7.30
N ILE A 232 -17.85 14.10 -7.92
CA ILE A 232 -16.90 13.23 -7.19
C ILE A 232 -15.93 14.08 -6.36
N LEU A 233 -15.39 15.15 -6.94
CA LEU A 233 -14.47 16.04 -6.24
C LEU A 233 -15.11 16.69 -5.00
N GLN A 234 -16.35 17.14 -5.10
CA GLN A 234 -17.11 17.67 -3.96
C GLN A 234 -17.33 16.62 -2.87
N GLN A 235 -17.69 15.38 -3.24
CA GLN A 235 -17.88 14.31 -2.26
C GLN A 235 -16.57 13.98 -1.55
N LEU A 236 -15.46 13.84 -2.27
CA LEU A 236 -14.14 13.61 -1.69
C LEU A 236 -13.74 14.73 -0.71
N ARG A 237 -14.08 15.98 -1.03
CA ARG A 237 -13.88 17.12 -0.12
C ARG A 237 -14.73 17.02 1.14
N LEU A 238 -16.01 16.67 1.02
CA LEU A 238 -16.93 16.52 2.16
C LEU A 238 -16.54 15.36 3.07
N GLU A 239 -15.97 14.30 2.50
CA GLU A 239 -15.46 13.12 3.22
C GLU A 239 -14.08 13.35 3.87
N GLY A 240 -13.51 14.56 3.74
CA GLY A 240 -12.23 14.90 4.33
C GLY A 240 -11.02 14.28 3.62
N SER A 241 -11.17 13.93 2.34
CA SER A 241 -10.04 13.41 1.55
C SER A 241 -8.91 14.42 1.44
N GLU A 242 -7.69 13.97 1.67
CA GLU A 242 -6.51 14.82 1.59
C GLU A 242 -6.19 15.23 0.15
N PRO A 243 -6.13 16.54 -0.18
CA PRO A 243 -5.86 17.02 -1.54
C PRO A 243 -4.57 16.51 -2.15
N VAL A 244 -3.56 16.23 -1.31
CA VAL A 244 -2.27 15.68 -1.76
C VAL A 244 -2.43 14.33 -2.44
N ILE A 245 -3.38 13.52 -2.00
CA ILE A 245 -3.65 12.19 -2.58
C ILE A 245 -4.25 12.34 -3.97
N LEU A 246 -5.19 13.31 -4.14
CA LEU A 246 -5.81 13.61 -5.43
C LEU A 246 -4.77 14.13 -6.43
N LEU A 247 -3.93 15.09 -6.00
CA LEU A 247 -2.86 15.64 -6.83
C LEU A 247 -1.88 14.56 -7.29
N ARG A 248 -1.43 13.70 -6.39
CA ARG A 248 -0.51 12.60 -6.72
C ARG A 248 -1.14 11.58 -7.66
N THR A 249 -2.40 11.25 -7.46
CA THR A 249 -3.13 10.34 -8.35
C THR A 249 -3.23 10.92 -9.76
N LEU A 250 -3.63 12.19 -9.87
CA LEU A 250 -3.69 12.89 -11.15
C LEU A 250 -2.32 13.04 -11.81
N GLN A 251 -1.28 13.39 -11.06
CA GLN A 251 0.10 13.52 -11.54
C GLN A 251 0.58 12.23 -12.20
N ARG A 252 0.36 11.08 -11.56
CA ARG A 252 0.73 9.77 -12.10
C ARG A 252 0.05 9.50 -13.43
N GLU A 253 -1.24 9.76 -13.51
CA GLU A 253 -2.03 9.55 -14.73
C GLU A 253 -1.63 10.51 -15.86
N LEU A 254 -1.36 11.77 -15.55
CA LEU A 254 -0.86 12.75 -16.52
C LEU A 254 0.49 12.35 -17.12
N LEU A 255 1.43 11.91 -16.28
CA LEU A 255 2.74 11.43 -16.74
C LEU A 255 2.60 10.22 -17.66
N LEU A 256 1.70 9.30 -17.34
CA LEU A 256 1.37 8.17 -18.19
C LEU A 256 0.79 8.63 -19.53
N LEU A 257 -0.21 9.50 -19.52
CA LEU A 257 -0.87 10.06 -20.71
C LEU A 257 0.14 10.77 -21.64
N ILE A 258 1.00 11.62 -21.10
CA ILE A 258 2.02 12.34 -21.85
C ILE A 258 3.00 11.35 -22.47
N THR A 259 3.42 10.34 -21.71
CA THR A 259 4.33 9.31 -22.19
C THR A 259 3.72 8.51 -23.34
N LEU A 260 2.49 8.04 -23.15
CA LEU A 260 1.76 7.29 -24.18
C LEU A 260 1.53 8.13 -25.43
N LYS A 261 1.10 9.40 -25.29
CA LYS A 261 0.88 10.31 -26.40
C LYS A 261 2.15 10.59 -27.21
N ARG A 262 3.28 10.78 -26.56
CA ARG A 262 4.58 10.97 -27.23
C ARG A 262 5.04 9.73 -27.98
N GLN A 263 4.92 8.56 -27.35
CA GLN A 263 5.37 7.30 -27.92
C GLN A 263 4.42 6.76 -29.01
N SER A 264 3.13 7.12 -28.97
CA SER A 264 2.13 6.68 -29.96
C SER A 264 2.39 7.19 -31.39
N ALA A 265 3.24 8.21 -31.55
CA ALA A 265 3.70 8.66 -32.87
C ALA A 265 4.52 7.59 -33.62
N HIS A 266 5.17 6.68 -32.88
CA HIS A 266 6.11 5.69 -33.46
C HIS A 266 5.78 4.24 -33.07
N THR A 267 4.90 4.03 -32.10
CA THR A 267 4.58 2.69 -31.56
C THR A 267 3.07 2.54 -31.38
N PRO A 268 2.47 1.41 -31.82
CA PRO A 268 1.05 1.16 -31.61
C PRO A 268 0.63 1.22 -30.13
N LEU A 269 -0.48 1.88 -29.82
CA LEU A 269 -0.98 2.06 -28.46
C LEU A 269 -1.13 0.72 -27.70
N ARG A 270 -1.53 -0.35 -28.41
CA ARG A 270 -1.68 -1.68 -27.77
C ARG A 270 -0.37 -2.15 -27.14
N SER A 271 0.74 -2.06 -27.85
CA SER A 271 2.07 -2.43 -27.34
C SER A 271 2.52 -1.52 -26.19
N LEU A 272 2.18 -0.23 -26.26
CA LEU A 272 2.46 0.72 -25.20
C LEU A 272 1.65 0.42 -23.93
N PHE A 273 0.37 0.06 -24.06
CA PHE A 273 -0.44 -0.34 -22.93
C PHE A 273 0.12 -1.57 -22.22
N ASP A 274 0.60 -2.57 -22.96
CA ASP A 274 1.25 -3.75 -22.39
C ASP A 274 2.57 -3.39 -21.70
N LYS A 275 3.40 -2.57 -22.35
CA LYS A 275 4.66 -2.08 -21.81
C LYS A 275 4.49 -1.29 -20.51
N HIS A 276 3.51 -0.39 -20.49
CA HIS A 276 3.22 0.48 -19.33
C HIS A 276 2.18 -0.13 -18.36
N ARG A 277 1.79 -1.40 -18.57
CA ARG A 277 0.86 -2.16 -17.71
C ARG A 277 -0.48 -1.46 -17.49
N VAL A 278 -1.02 -0.83 -18.54
CA VAL A 278 -2.34 -0.19 -18.46
C VAL A 278 -3.41 -1.26 -18.39
N TRP A 279 -4.23 -1.20 -17.33
CA TRP A 279 -5.34 -2.13 -17.09
C TRP A 279 -6.30 -2.19 -18.28
N GLN A 280 -6.78 -3.40 -18.60
CA GLN A 280 -7.58 -3.61 -19.81
C GLN A 280 -8.86 -2.78 -19.86
N ASN A 281 -9.57 -2.68 -18.72
CA ASN A 281 -10.78 -1.87 -18.57
C ASN A 281 -10.54 -0.36 -18.76
N ARG A 282 -9.32 0.14 -18.63
CA ARG A 282 -8.97 1.56 -18.80
C ARG A 282 -8.46 1.92 -20.18
N ARG A 283 -8.09 0.92 -21.02
CA ARG A 283 -7.43 1.17 -22.32
C ARG A 283 -8.29 2.00 -23.26
N ALA A 284 -9.62 1.73 -23.33
CA ALA A 284 -10.54 2.49 -24.18
C ALA A 284 -10.58 3.96 -23.75
N MET A 285 -10.84 4.23 -22.47
CA MET A 285 -10.91 5.57 -21.89
C MET A 285 -9.58 6.32 -22.04
N THR A 286 -8.43 5.64 -21.82
CA THR A 286 -7.11 6.24 -22.00
C THR A 286 -6.85 6.58 -23.48
N THR A 287 -7.28 5.74 -24.42
CA THR A 287 -7.19 6.02 -25.87
C THR A 287 -8.00 7.26 -26.23
N GLU A 288 -9.23 7.36 -25.74
CA GLU A 288 -10.08 8.54 -25.95
C GLU A 288 -9.42 9.83 -25.40
N ALA A 289 -8.86 9.77 -24.19
CA ALA A 289 -8.15 10.89 -23.60
C ALA A 289 -6.91 11.31 -24.42
N ILE A 290 -6.10 10.34 -24.88
CA ILE A 290 -4.93 10.59 -25.75
C ILE A 290 -5.35 11.30 -27.05
N ASN A 291 -6.46 10.88 -27.65
CA ASN A 291 -6.92 11.45 -28.92
C ASN A 291 -7.54 12.84 -28.74
N ARG A 292 -8.21 13.08 -27.61
CA ARG A 292 -8.92 14.30 -27.29
C ARG A 292 -8.00 15.44 -26.87
N LEU A 293 -7.06 15.14 -25.96
CA LEU A 293 -6.19 16.15 -25.34
C LEU A 293 -5.03 16.53 -26.28
N SER A 294 -4.89 17.80 -26.60
CA SER A 294 -3.76 18.33 -27.35
C SER A 294 -2.49 18.39 -26.47
N HIS A 295 -1.30 18.51 -27.11
CA HIS A 295 -0.06 18.73 -26.36
C HIS A 295 -0.08 20.05 -25.59
N GLU A 296 -0.73 21.07 -26.14
CA GLU A 296 -0.89 22.37 -25.48
C GLU A 296 -1.75 22.26 -24.22
N GLN A 297 -2.90 21.59 -24.32
CA GLN A 297 -3.76 21.35 -23.15
C GLN A 297 -3.03 20.56 -22.06
N LEU A 298 -2.29 19.51 -22.43
CA LEU A 298 -1.50 18.74 -21.47
C LEU A 298 -0.44 19.61 -20.78
N ARG A 299 0.18 20.57 -21.51
CA ARG A 299 1.13 21.51 -20.92
C ARG A 299 0.43 22.45 -19.92
N GLN A 300 -0.72 22.99 -20.26
CA GLN A 300 -1.51 23.86 -19.36
C GLN A 300 -1.96 23.11 -18.10
N VAL A 301 -2.40 21.85 -18.26
CA VAL A 301 -2.75 21.00 -17.11
C VAL A 301 -1.55 20.75 -16.19
N VAL A 302 -0.35 20.51 -16.74
CA VAL A 302 0.89 20.35 -15.94
C VAL A 302 1.23 21.63 -15.20
N GLN A 303 1.10 22.80 -15.85
CA GLN A 303 1.34 24.08 -15.18
C GLN A 303 0.37 24.33 -14.03
N LEU A 304 -0.92 24.06 -14.24
CA LEU A 304 -1.93 24.22 -13.20
C LEU A 304 -1.74 23.19 -12.06
N LEU A 305 -1.32 21.96 -12.38
CA LEU A 305 -0.96 20.95 -11.38
C LEU A 305 0.22 21.41 -10.51
N MET A 306 1.26 21.97 -11.13
CA MET A 306 2.39 22.55 -10.41
C MET A 306 1.97 23.69 -9.48
N ARG A 307 1.08 24.56 -9.96
CA ARG A 307 0.53 25.65 -9.13
C ARG A 307 -0.23 25.09 -7.92
N ALA A 308 -1.12 24.13 -8.14
CA ALA A 308 -1.87 23.47 -7.07
C ALA A 308 -0.93 22.81 -6.04
N GLU A 309 0.16 22.19 -6.48
CA GLU A 309 1.16 21.58 -5.59
C GLU A 309 1.93 22.64 -4.79
N LEU A 310 2.24 23.80 -5.37
CA LEU A 310 2.85 24.92 -4.68
C LEU A 310 1.92 25.52 -3.63
N THR A 311 0.66 25.75 -3.99
CA THR A 311 -0.39 26.23 -3.06
C THR A 311 -0.48 25.30 -1.85
N LEU A 312 -0.50 23.98 -2.08
CA LEU A 312 -0.59 23.00 -1.01
C LEU A 312 0.64 23.02 -0.06
N LYS A 313 1.83 23.34 -0.60
CA LYS A 313 3.09 23.35 0.19
C LYS A 313 3.38 24.66 0.89
N GLN A 314 2.92 25.79 0.34
CA GLN A 314 3.29 27.12 0.80
C GLN A 314 2.22 27.81 1.62
N ASP A 315 0.96 27.45 1.42
CA ASP A 315 -0.18 28.21 1.93
C ASP A 315 -1.17 27.31 2.66
N TYR A 316 -0.93 27.09 3.94
CA TYR A 316 -1.82 26.30 4.80
C TYR A 316 -3.23 26.88 4.97
N GLY A 317 -3.49 28.08 4.46
CA GLY A 317 -4.77 28.78 4.56
C GLY A 317 -5.57 28.84 3.25
N GLN A 318 -4.95 28.66 2.09
CA GLN A 318 -5.65 28.70 0.81
C GLN A 318 -6.16 27.31 0.38
N SER A 319 -7.35 27.32 -0.17
CA SER A 319 -8.01 26.08 -0.58
C SER A 319 -7.55 25.65 -1.96
N VAL A 320 -6.71 24.63 -2.03
CA VAL A 320 -6.30 23.96 -3.28
C VAL A 320 -7.47 23.33 -4.06
N TRP A 321 -8.67 23.31 -3.48
CA TRP A 321 -9.85 22.72 -4.11
C TRP A 321 -10.29 23.48 -5.37
N ALA A 322 -10.08 24.81 -5.43
CA ALA A 322 -10.38 25.60 -6.62
C ALA A 322 -9.48 25.23 -7.80
N GLU A 323 -8.18 24.95 -7.54
CA GLU A 323 -7.26 24.45 -8.56
C GLU A 323 -7.64 23.05 -9.03
N LEU A 324 -8.10 22.18 -8.13
CA LEU A 324 -8.58 20.83 -8.51
C LEU A 324 -9.86 20.90 -9.36
N GLU A 325 -10.77 21.83 -9.08
CA GLU A 325 -11.94 22.11 -9.91
C GLU A 325 -11.52 22.63 -11.30
N SER A 326 -10.59 23.58 -11.35
CA SER A 326 -10.05 24.11 -12.60
C SER A 326 -9.35 23.05 -13.44
N LEU A 327 -8.53 22.18 -12.80
CA LEU A 327 -7.92 20.99 -13.42
C LEU A 327 -8.98 20.06 -14.00
N SER A 328 -10.09 19.85 -13.27
CA SER A 328 -11.19 19.01 -13.71
C SER A 328 -11.84 19.54 -14.98
N LEU A 329 -12.11 20.83 -15.03
CA LEU A 329 -12.70 21.47 -16.20
C LEU A 329 -11.75 21.44 -17.40
N LEU A 330 -10.48 21.79 -17.20
CA LEU A 330 -9.47 21.83 -18.26
C LEU A 330 -9.24 20.45 -18.89
N LEU A 331 -9.23 19.39 -18.09
CA LEU A 331 -9.07 18.01 -18.59
C LEU A 331 -10.31 17.49 -19.31
N CYS A 332 -11.50 17.92 -18.92
CA CYS A 332 -12.74 17.44 -19.52
C CYS A 332 -13.10 18.17 -20.83
N HIS A 333 -12.69 19.42 -21.03
CA HIS A 333 -13.12 20.24 -22.16
C HIS A 333 -12.04 20.43 -23.21
N LYS A 334 -12.45 20.45 -24.49
CA LYS A 334 -11.56 20.56 -25.66
C LYS A 334 -11.02 21.99 -25.87
N ALA A 335 -11.63 23.01 -25.25
CA ALA A 335 -11.28 24.41 -25.45
C ALA A 335 -11.73 25.25 -24.24
N LEU A 336 -10.82 25.46 -23.30
CA LEU A 336 -10.89 26.56 -22.34
C LEU A 336 -9.55 27.32 -22.38
N ALA A 337 -9.01 27.50 -23.61
CA ALA A 337 -7.69 28.05 -23.81
C ALA A 337 -7.53 29.52 -23.43
N ASP A 338 -8.62 30.28 -23.30
CA ASP A 338 -8.54 31.76 -23.28
C ASP A 338 -9.09 32.42 -22.01
N VAL A 339 -9.54 31.70 -21.00
CA VAL A 339 -10.26 32.34 -19.88
C VAL A 339 -9.42 32.49 -18.59
N PHE A 340 -8.25 31.85 -18.46
CA PHE A 340 -7.53 31.79 -17.18
C PHE A 340 -6.05 32.19 -17.22
N ILE A 341 -5.57 32.92 -18.23
CA ILE A 341 -4.16 33.34 -18.34
C ILE A 341 -3.91 34.77 -17.89
N ASP A 342 -4.92 35.58 -17.69
CA ASP A 342 -4.78 36.95 -17.20
C ASP A 342 -5.32 37.09 -15.77
N GLY A 343 -4.39 36.99 -14.80
CA GLY A 343 -4.66 37.22 -13.39
C GLY A 343 -3.44 36.99 -12.54
#